data_0269ddeeeb06d97b862917016b0d31af
#
_entry.id   0269ddeeeb06d97b862917016b0d31af
#
_cell.length_a   1.000
_cell.length_b   1.000
_cell.length_c   1.000
_cell.angle_alpha   90.00
_cell.angle_beta   90.00
_cell.angle_gamma   90.00
#
_symmetry.space_group_name_H-M   'P 1'
#
loop_
_entity.id
_entity.type
_entity.pdbx_description
1 polymer ?
#
loop_
_entity_poly.entity_id
_entity_poly.type
_entity_poly.pdbx_seq_one_letter_code
_entity_poly.pdbx_strand_id
1 'polypeptide(L)'
;MKIDVYVKGRWYLSEPTDLSGRQIDDIWQFLDGRRIADPGPLSIPLSRPGKALDIDFAGAGQAPIVKASLANVFRVLAPNDVQLFPVKIEGQAEPFFLLNVARTVRAIDDAACEEARRWAPEDDEPEKIGQYHVVSGLRIDKAKVESERVFRLWGWPSPIIIDEEIKEELERVGASGARFDEV
;
A
#
# COMPACT_ATOMS: atom_id res chain seq x y z
N MET A 1 3.00 -6.26 -4.10
CA MET A 1 1.66 -6.45 -3.50
C MET A 1 0.72 -5.38 -4.01
N LYS A 2 -0.45 -5.76 -4.45
CA LYS A 2 -1.52 -4.88 -4.94
C LYS A 2 -2.90 -5.48 -4.59
N ILE A 3 -3.96 -4.69 -4.78
CA ILE A 3 -5.33 -5.15 -4.51
C ILE A 3 -5.73 -6.30 -5.44
N ASP A 4 -6.42 -7.32 -4.90
CA ASP A 4 -7.12 -8.33 -5.69
C ASP A 4 -8.56 -7.87 -6.00
N VAL A 5 -8.74 -7.31 -7.18
CA VAL A 5 -10.04 -6.81 -7.64
C VAL A 5 -11.03 -7.91 -8.03
N TYR A 6 -10.58 -9.16 -8.14
CA TYR A 6 -11.41 -10.27 -8.60
C TYR A 6 -12.18 -10.99 -7.48
N VAL A 7 -11.97 -10.61 -6.21
CA VAL A 7 -12.72 -11.20 -5.09
C VAL A 7 -14.19 -10.79 -5.19
N LYS A 8 -15.06 -11.75 -5.52
CA LYS A 8 -16.50 -11.52 -5.65
C LYS A 8 -17.15 -11.21 -4.32
N GLY A 9 -18.08 -10.25 -4.32
CA GLY A 9 -18.86 -9.89 -3.15
C GLY A 9 -18.06 -9.23 -2.02
N ARG A 10 -16.86 -8.75 -2.32
CA ARG A 10 -16.04 -8.01 -1.35
C ARG A 10 -16.71 -6.71 -0.91
N TRP A 11 -16.35 -6.27 0.26
CA TRP A 11 -16.64 -4.90 0.69
C TRP A 11 -15.84 -3.87 -0.10
N TYR A 12 -16.18 -2.58 0.06
CA TYR A 12 -15.38 -1.47 -0.47
C TYR A 12 -15.19 -0.45 0.64
N LEU A 13 -13.95 -0.09 0.89
CA LEU A 13 -13.54 0.86 1.92
C LEU A 13 -13.49 2.27 1.36
N SER A 14 -14.04 3.23 2.10
CA SER A 14 -13.93 4.67 1.82
C SER A 14 -12.61 5.24 2.33
N GLU A 15 -12.39 6.53 2.10
CA GLU A 15 -11.26 7.26 2.65
C GLU A 15 -11.22 7.17 4.19
N PRO A 16 -10.03 7.09 4.79
CA PRO A 16 -9.87 7.22 6.22
C PRO A 16 -10.45 8.54 6.76
N THR A 17 -11.11 8.46 7.90
CA THR A 17 -11.66 9.61 8.62
C THR A 17 -11.17 9.60 10.07
N ASP A 18 -11.31 10.72 10.77
CA ASP A 18 -11.27 10.72 12.23
C ASP A 18 -12.52 10.03 12.82
N LEU A 19 -12.59 9.86 14.13
CA LEU A 19 -13.74 9.23 14.79
C LEU A 19 -15.03 10.05 14.72
N SER A 20 -14.96 11.31 14.34
CA SER A 20 -16.15 12.15 14.11
C SER A 20 -16.69 12.03 12.68
N GLY A 21 -16.00 11.29 11.81
CA GLY A 21 -16.33 11.13 10.40
C GLY A 21 -15.79 12.23 9.49
N ARG A 22 -14.93 13.12 10.01
CA ARG A 22 -14.27 14.12 9.20
C ARG A 22 -13.09 13.49 8.46
N GLN A 23 -13.00 13.75 7.17
CA GLN A 23 -11.89 13.30 6.34
C GLN A 23 -10.55 13.86 6.86
N ILE A 24 -9.49 13.07 6.81
CA ILE A 24 -8.13 13.54 7.13
C ILE A 24 -7.64 14.52 6.07
N ASP A 25 -6.79 15.46 6.47
CA ASP A 25 -6.38 16.58 5.61
C ASP A 25 -5.61 16.13 4.35
N ASP A 26 -4.78 15.09 4.47
CA ASP A 26 -4.00 14.55 3.36
C ASP A 26 -4.15 13.02 3.27
N ILE A 27 -5.04 12.57 2.39
CA ILE A 27 -5.27 11.14 2.12
C ILE A 27 -4.12 10.48 1.35
N TRP A 28 -3.31 11.27 0.65
CA TRP A 28 -2.21 10.78 -0.18
C TRP A 28 -0.94 10.49 0.63
N GLN A 29 -0.83 10.98 1.86
CA GLN A 29 0.34 10.78 2.73
C GLN A 29 0.74 9.32 2.90
N PHE A 30 -0.20 8.38 2.75
CA PHE A 30 0.06 6.94 2.85
C PHE A 30 0.67 6.33 1.58
N LEU A 31 0.77 7.11 0.49
CA LEU A 31 1.48 6.75 -0.73
C LEU A 31 2.93 7.26 -0.76
N ASP A 32 3.29 8.19 0.10
CA ASP A 32 4.60 8.88 0.05
C ASP A 32 5.80 7.97 0.35
N GLY A 33 5.58 6.80 0.93
CA GLY A 33 6.67 5.90 1.30
C GLY A 33 7.61 6.49 2.34
N ARG A 34 7.08 7.26 3.29
CA ARG A 34 7.82 7.91 4.38
C ARG A 34 7.13 7.71 5.72
N ARG A 35 7.89 7.90 6.79
CA ARG A 35 7.29 7.98 8.12
C ARG A 35 6.42 9.22 8.23
N ILE A 36 5.28 9.06 8.87
CA ILE A 36 4.35 10.14 9.19
C ILE A 36 4.18 10.26 10.70
N ALA A 37 3.70 11.41 11.16
CA ALA A 37 3.23 11.58 12.53
C ALA A 37 2.01 10.66 12.78
N ASP A 38 1.79 10.30 14.03
CA ASP A 38 0.58 9.55 14.39
C ASP A 38 -0.67 10.37 14.00
N PRO A 39 -1.51 9.86 13.10
CA PRO A 39 -2.71 10.59 12.65
C PRO A 39 -3.83 10.60 13.71
N GLY A 40 -3.60 9.97 14.86
CA GLY A 40 -4.61 9.77 15.88
C GLY A 40 -5.59 8.63 15.54
N PRO A 41 -6.68 8.51 16.30
CA PRO A 41 -7.68 7.47 16.08
C PRO A 41 -8.41 7.63 14.75
N LEU A 42 -8.32 6.59 13.90
CA LEU A 42 -8.92 6.57 12.56
C LEU A 42 -10.13 5.65 12.49
N SER A 43 -11.05 5.99 11.60
CA SER A 43 -12.17 5.15 11.15
C SER A 43 -12.12 4.97 9.65
N ILE A 44 -12.50 3.77 9.18
CA ILE A 44 -12.62 3.46 7.75
C ILE A 44 -14.08 3.15 7.46
N PRO A 45 -14.83 4.08 6.87
CA PRO A 45 -16.23 3.83 6.50
C PRO A 45 -16.33 2.83 5.35
N LEU A 46 -17.46 2.10 5.30
CA LEU A 46 -17.78 1.24 4.16
C LEU A 46 -18.56 2.03 3.11
N SER A 47 -18.01 2.15 1.90
CA SER A 47 -18.77 2.67 0.74
C SER A 47 -19.73 1.61 0.19
N ARG A 48 -19.40 0.33 0.37
CA ARG A 48 -20.28 -0.80 0.05
C ARG A 48 -20.01 -1.94 1.03
N PRO A 49 -21.05 -2.44 1.71
CA PRO A 49 -20.98 -3.65 2.51
C PRO A 49 -20.65 -4.88 1.67
N GLY A 50 -20.00 -5.87 2.28
CA GLY A 50 -19.64 -7.12 1.61
C GLY A 50 -18.77 -8.00 2.47
N LYS A 51 -18.15 -9.01 1.85
CA LYS A 51 -17.19 -9.89 2.52
C LYS A 51 -15.95 -9.09 2.93
N ALA A 52 -15.64 -9.06 4.21
CA ALA A 52 -14.41 -8.49 4.72
C ALA A 52 -13.20 -9.23 4.16
N LEU A 53 -12.16 -8.48 3.79
CA LEU A 53 -10.89 -9.01 3.32
C LEU A 53 -9.82 -8.81 4.40
N ASP A 54 -8.82 -9.68 4.42
CA ASP A 54 -7.73 -9.57 5.40
C ASP A 54 -6.74 -8.46 5.04
N ILE A 55 -6.63 -8.15 3.74
CA ILE A 55 -5.94 -6.98 3.19
C ILE A 55 -6.89 -6.28 2.21
N ASP A 56 -7.07 -4.99 2.34
CA ASP A 56 -7.76 -4.16 1.35
C ASP A 56 -7.10 -2.78 1.27
N PHE A 57 -7.56 -1.94 0.34
CA PHE A 57 -7.02 -0.61 0.11
C PHE A 57 -8.17 0.40 0.18
N ALA A 58 -8.07 1.34 1.10
CA ALA A 58 -9.11 2.30 1.41
C ALA A 58 -9.02 3.53 0.51
N GLY A 59 -10.15 3.89 -0.08
CA GLY A 59 -10.35 5.12 -0.82
C GLY A 59 -9.48 5.30 -2.07
N ALA A 60 -9.49 6.50 -2.62
CA ALA A 60 -8.66 6.88 -3.77
C ALA A 60 -7.16 6.93 -3.40
N GLY A 61 -6.83 7.31 -2.16
CA GLY A 61 -5.48 7.28 -1.62
C GLY A 61 -4.91 5.87 -1.45
N GLN A 62 -5.70 4.83 -1.70
CA GLN A 62 -5.31 3.43 -1.62
C GLN A 62 -4.50 3.09 -0.36
N ALA A 63 -4.94 3.62 0.79
CA ALA A 63 -4.31 3.34 2.08
C ALA A 63 -4.47 1.84 2.41
N PRO A 64 -3.39 1.08 2.59
CA PRO A 64 -3.49 -0.35 2.88
C PRO A 64 -4.09 -0.58 4.26
N ILE A 65 -5.16 -1.38 4.32
CA ILE A 65 -5.83 -1.78 5.54
C ILE A 65 -5.61 -3.27 5.73
N VAL A 66 -5.05 -3.66 6.86
CA VAL A 66 -4.69 -5.04 7.16
C VAL A 66 -5.31 -5.51 8.48
N LYS A 67 -5.75 -6.76 8.51
CA LYS A 67 -6.23 -7.42 9.71
C LYS A 67 -5.09 -7.62 10.72
N ALA A 68 -5.39 -7.66 12.01
CA ALA A 68 -4.39 -7.76 13.07
C ALA A 68 -3.41 -8.93 12.93
N SER A 69 -3.88 -10.08 12.46
CA SER A 69 -3.03 -11.26 12.21
C SER A 69 -1.93 -10.96 11.17
N LEU A 70 -2.30 -10.23 10.10
CA LEU A 70 -1.37 -9.84 9.04
C LEU A 70 -0.51 -8.64 9.43
N ALA A 71 -1.06 -7.70 10.18
CA ALA A 71 -0.29 -6.60 10.76
C ALA A 71 0.88 -7.12 11.61
N ASN A 72 0.69 -8.26 12.29
CA ASN A 72 1.76 -8.89 13.06
C ASN A 72 2.91 -9.43 12.18
N VAL A 73 2.63 -9.94 11.00
CA VAL A 73 3.67 -10.34 10.03
C VAL A 73 4.58 -9.16 9.72
N PHE A 74 4.01 -8.03 9.33
CA PHE A 74 4.78 -6.81 9.05
C PHE A 74 5.52 -6.28 10.28
N ARG A 75 4.90 -6.34 11.46
CA ARG A 75 5.52 -5.89 12.72
C ARG A 75 6.76 -6.70 13.07
N VAL A 76 6.74 -8.00 12.82
CA VAL A 76 7.86 -8.91 13.13
C VAL A 76 8.93 -8.85 12.06
N LEU A 77 8.54 -8.92 10.77
CA LEU A 77 9.49 -9.08 9.66
C LEU A 77 10.04 -7.77 9.11
N ALA A 78 9.29 -6.66 9.23
CA ALA A 78 9.67 -5.36 8.69
C ALA A 78 9.39 -4.18 9.65
N PRO A 79 9.80 -4.24 10.93
CA PRO A 79 9.45 -3.24 11.95
C PRO A 79 9.94 -1.82 11.63
N ASN A 80 11.01 -1.71 10.84
CA ASN A 80 11.60 -0.43 10.46
C ASN A 80 11.00 0.18 9.19
N ASP A 81 10.28 -0.62 8.40
CA ASP A 81 9.81 -0.25 7.07
C ASP A 81 8.34 0.13 7.06
N VAL A 82 7.62 -0.15 8.16
CA VAL A 82 6.19 0.14 8.26
C VAL A 82 5.84 0.87 9.54
N GLN A 83 4.70 1.56 9.51
CA GLN A 83 3.96 2.02 10.69
C GLN A 83 2.56 1.41 10.64
N LEU A 84 2.03 1.02 11.78
CA LEU A 84 0.73 0.38 11.91
C LEU A 84 -0.15 1.21 12.82
N PHE A 85 -1.16 1.86 12.26
CA PHE A 85 -2.11 2.69 12.99
C PHE A 85 -3.43 1.92 13.18
N PRO A 86 -3.90 1.73 14.41
CA PRO A 86 -5.17 1.08 14.65
C PRO A 86 -6.32 1.83 13.95
N VAL A 87 -7.21 1.09 13.28
CA VAL A 87 -8.38 1.68 12.64
C VAL A 87 -9.65 0.97 13.07
N LYS A 88 -10.73 1.73 13.15
CA LYS A 88 -12.09 1.20 13.38
C LYS A 88 -12.79 1.02 12.03
N ILE A 89 -13.32 -0.17 11.78
CA ILE A 89 -14.18 -0.43 10.62
C ILE A 89 -15.56 -0.78 11.14
N GLU A 90 -16.59 -0.14 10.61
CA GLU A 90 -17.97 -0.38 11.03
C GLU A 90 -18.37 -1.84 10.84
N GLY A 91 -19.02 -2.42 11.87
CA GLY A 91 -19.48 -3.82 11.85
C GLY A 91 -18.36 -4.86 12.00
N GLN A 92 -17.09 -4.47 12.20
CA GLN A 92 -15.99 -5.39 12.43
C GLN A 92 -15.63 -5.44 13.93
N ALA A 93 -15.67 -6.64 14.50
CA ALA A 93 -15.22 -6.89 15.87
C ALA A 93 -13.71 -7.14 15.96
N GLU A 94 -13.13 -7.69 14.90
CA GLU A 94 -11.67 -7.92 14.83
C GLU A 94 -10.93 -6.62 14.54
N PRO A 95 -9.75 -6.42 15.14
CA PRO A 95 -8.97 -5.22 14.93
C PRO A 95 -8.30 -5.21 13.54
N PHE A 96 -8.33 -4.04 12.92
CA PHE A 96 -7.63 -3.72 11.68
C PHE A 96 -6.62 -2.59 11.90
N PHE A 97 -5.66 -2.51 11.00
CA PHE A 97 -4.61 -1.49 11.01
C PHE A 97 -4.46 -0.87 9.62
N LEU A 98 -4.26 0.43 9.58
CA LEU A 98 -3.72 1.10 8.42
C LEU A 98 -2.22 0.85 8.41
N LEU A 99 -1.73 0.28 7.31
CA LEU A 99 -0.31 0.01 7.07
C LEU A 99 0.29 1.17 6.29
N ASN A 100 1.06 2.02 6.94
CA ASN A 100 1.87 3.02 6.25
C ASN A 100 3.25 2.45 5.93
N VAL A 101 3.60 2.39 4.65
CA VAL A 101 4.94 2.04 4.19
C VAL A 101 5.86 3.24 4.41
N ALA A 102 6.94 3.05 5.14
CA ALA A 102 7.82 4.12 5.62
C ALA A 102 9.16 4.20 4.87
N ARG A 103 9.25 3.55 3.72
CA ARG A 103 10.45 3.47 2.88
C ARG A 103 10.12 3.72 1.42
N THR A 104 11.00 4.45 0.74
CA THR A 104 10.96 4.65 -0.72
C THR A 104 12.32 4.30 -1.30
N VAL A 105 12.34 3.48 -2.35
CA VAL A 105 13.58 3.02 -3.02
C VAL A 105 13.53 3.34 -4.51
N ARG A 106 14.65 3.77 -5.07
CA ARG A 106 14.82 4.02 -6.53
C ARG A 106 15.30 2.74 -7.22
N ALA A 107 14.45 1.72 -7.24
CA ALA A 107 14.81 0.39 -7.70
C ALA A 107 14.17 -0.04 -9.02
N ILE A 108 13.39 0.81 -9.70
CA ILE A 108 12.85 0.41 -11.01
C ILE A 108 14.01 0.18 -11.99
N ASP A 109 13.97 -0.97 -12.66
CA ASP A 109 14.88 -1.31 -13.77
C ASP A 109 14.19 -0.94 -15.08
N ASP A 110 14.46 0.27 -15.57
CA ASP A 110 13.82 0.82 -16.78
C ASP A 110 14.05 -0.09 -18.00
N ALA A 111 15.19 -0.80 -18.07
CA ALA A 111 15.54 -1.65 -19.20
C ALA A 111 14.89 -3.04 -19.15
N ALA A 112 14.58 -3.53 -17.94
CA ALA A 112 13.95 -4.83 -17.73
C ALA A 112 12.41 -4.76 -17.70
N CYS A 113 11.81 -3.57 -17.48
CA CYS A 113 10.38 -3.36 -17.62
C CYS A 113 9.92 -3.52 -19.08
N GLU A 114 8.67 -3.92 -19.30
CA GLU A 114 8.07 -3.91 -20.64
C GLU A 114 7.93 -2.49 -21.19
N GLU A 115 7.54 -1.54 -20.32
CA GLU A 115 7.53 -0.12 -20.60
C GLU A 115 7.84 0.65 -19.31
N ALA A 116 8.76 1.62 -19.40
CA ALA A 116 9.08 2.55 -18.33
C ALA A 116 9.27 3.95 -18.94
N ARG A 117 8.23 4.77 -18.94
CA ARG A 117 8.25 6.13 -19.47
C ARG A 117 8.07 7.15 -18.35
N ARG A 118 8.92 8.16 -18.35
CA ARG A 118 8.84 9.26 -17.37
C ARG A 118 8.02 10.42 -17.92
N TRP A 119 7.52 11.24 -17.00
CA TRP A 119 6.95 12.53 -17.35
C TRP A 119 8.01 13.41 -18.01
N ALA A 120 7.64 14.02 -19.13
CA ALA A 120 8.48 14.91 -19.91
C ALA A 120 7.88 16.33 -19.92
N PRO A 121 8.67 17.36 -20.28
CA PRO A 121 8.17 18.74 -20.35
C PRO A 121 6.95 18.92 -21.26
N GLU A 122 6.80 18.07 -22.26
CA GLU A 122 5.70 18.08 -23.23
C GLU A 122 4.37 17.57 -22.64
N ASP A 123 4.41 16.95 -21.47
CA ASP A 123 3.23 16.41 -20.78
C ASP A 123 2.50 17.49 -19.93
N ASP A 124 3.00 18.74 -19.86
CA ASP A 124 2.44 19.89 -19.13
C ASP A 124 2.22 19.65 -17.62
N GLU A 125 3.02 18.76 -17.00
CA GLU A 125 2.96 18.41 -15.56
C GLU A 125 4.33 18.62 -14.91
N PRO A 126 4.77 19.87 -14.72
CA PRO A 126 6.14 20.18 -14.32
C PRO A 126 6.54 19.59 -12.96
N GLU A 127 5.60 19.44 -12.02
CA GLU A 127 5.84 18.84 -10.70
C GLU A 127 6.07 17.33 -10.75
N LYS A 128 5.72 16.67 -11.87
CA LYS A 128 5.90 15.23 -12.07
C LYS A 128 7.14 14.88 -12.88
N ILE A 129 7.83 15.89 -13.45
CA ILE A 129 9.02 15.64 -14.27
C ILE A 129 10.04 14.76 -13.53
N GLY A 130 10.48 13.71 -14.20
CA GLY A 130 11.41 12.71 -13.67
C GLY A 130 10.75 11.54 -12.94
N GLN A 131 9.49 11.68 -12.51
CA GLN A 131 8.68 10.56 -12.04
C GLN A 131 8.20 9.72 -13.23
N TYR A 132 7.66 8.53 -12.96
CA TYR A 132 7.14 7.67 -14.03
C TYR A 132 5.71 8.07 -14.41
N HIS A 133 5.48 8.18 -15.71
CA HIS A 133 4.15 8.36 -16.29
C HIS A 133 3.51 7.00 -16.59
N VAL A 134 4.32 6.04 -17.05
CA VAL A 134 3.89 4.66 -17.33
C VAL A 134 4.93 3.70 -16.82
N VAL A 135 4.49 2.64 -16.14
CA VAL A 135 5.30 1.45 -15.86
C VAL A 135 4.43 0.23 -16.12
N SER A 136 4.82 -0.62 -17.07
CA SER A 136 4.23 -1.93 -17.31
C SER A 136 5.27 -3.04 -17.27
N GLY A 137 4.86 -4.26 -16.94
CA GLY A 137 5.80 -5.36 -16.74
C GLY A 137 6.90 -5.00 -15.74
N LEU A 138 6.51 -4.37 -14.62
CA LEU A 138 7.44 -3.85 -13.60
C LEU A 138 8.53 -4.88 -13.27
N ARG A 139 9.78 -4.43 -13.30
CA ARG A 139 10.96 -5.13 -12.78
C ARG A 139 11.76 -4.19 -11.90
N ILE A 140 12.41 -4.73 -10.88
CA ILE A 140 13.28 -3.98 -9.99
C ILE A 140 14.73 -4.46 -10.09
N ASP A 141 15.65 -3.53 -9.97
CA ASP A 141 17.06 -3.81 -9.77
C ASP A 141 17.30 -4.11 -8.29
N LYS A 142 17.39 -5.39 -7.96
CA LYS A 142 17.59 -5.88 -6.59
C LYS A 142 18.87 -5.36 -5.93
N ALA A 143 19.88 -4.97 -6.73
CA ALA A 143 21.12 -4.40 -6.20
C ALA A 143 20.95 -2.98 -5.61
N LYS A 144 19.83 -2.32 -5.91
CA LYS A 144 19.45 -1.02 -5.33
C LYS A 144 18.62 -1.12 -4.06
N VAL A 145 18.24 -2.32 -3.65
CA VAL A 145 17.52 -2.59 -2.40
C VAL A 145 18.55 -3.04 -1.37
N GLU A 146 18.73 -2.26 -0.32
CA GLU A 146 19.74 -2.53 0.70
C GLU A 146 19.21 -3.46 1.79
N SER A 147 18.37 -2.92 2.66
CA SER A 147 17.82 -3.65 3.80
C SER A 147 16.30 -3.54 3.91
N GLU A 148 15.70 -2.85 2.97
CA GLU A 148 14.26 -2.61 2.95
C GLU A 148 13.53 -3.89 2.54
N ARG A 149 12.67 -4.36 3.41
CA ARG A 149 11.83 -5.54 3.18
C ARG A 149 10.43 -5.16 2.69
N VAL A 150 9.99 -3.93 3.03
CA VAL A 150 8.73 -3.35 2.57
C VAL A 150 8.96 -1.91 2.15
N PHE A 151 8.70 -1.58 0.89
CA PHE A 151 8.93 -0.24 0.38
C PHE A 151 8.01 0.13 -0.78
N ARG A 152 7.93 1.44 -1.07
CA ARG A 152 7.35 1.98 -2.30
C ARG A 152 8.46 2.36 -3.27
N LEU A 153 8.11 2.39 -4.54
CA LEU A 153 9.04 2.78 -5.60
C LEU A 153 9.01 4.30 -5.79
N TRP A 154 10.18 4.91 -5.80
CA TRP A 154 10.29 6.34 -6.08
C TRP A 154 9.74 6.66 -7.49
N GLY A 155 8.87 7.66 -7.56
CA GLY A 155 8.25 8.09 -8.81
C GLY A 155 7.15 7.16 -9.35
N TRP A 156 6.89 6.01 -8.70
CA TRP A 156 5.80 5.07 -9.00
C TRP A 156 5.27 4.40 -7.73
N PRO A 157 4.63 5.15 -6.81
CA PRO A 157 4.37 4.67 -5.45
C PRO A 157 3.19 3.69 -5.32
N SER A 158 2.39 3.48 -6.38
CA SER A 158 1.17 2.66 -6.29
C SER A 158 1.42 1.23 -5.79
N PRO A 159 2.40 0.44 -6.33
CA PRO A 159 2.66 -0.89 -5.80
C PRO A 159 3.40 -0.82 -4.47
N ILE A 160 3.13 -1.77 -3.58
CA ILE A 160 3.94 -2.04 -2.40
C ILE A 160 4.85 -3.21 -2.73
N ILE A 161 6.15 -3.00 -2.65
CA ILE A 161 7.12 -4.08 -2.79
C ILE A 161 7.33 -4.72 -1.42
N ILE A 162 7.32 -6.04 -1.39
CA ILE A 162 7.59 -6.85 -0.21
C ILE A 162 8.59 -7.93 -0.59
N ASP A 163 9.39 -8.40 0.36
CA ASP A 163 10.27 -9.53 0.14
C ASP A 163 9.51 -10.87 0.11
N GLU A 164 10.20 -11.91 -0.31
CA GLU A 164 9.62 -13.24 -0.47
C GLU A 164 9.15 -13.84 0.86
N GLU A 165 9.91 -13.67 1.94
CA GLU A 165 9.54 -14.21 3.25
C GLU A 165 8.23 -13.60 3.78
N ILE A 166 8.03 -12.29 3.61
CA ILE A 166 6.77 -11.63 3.96
C ILE A 166 5.63 -12.17 3.09
N LYS A 167 5.85 -12.31 1.78
CA LYS A 167 4.86 -12.89 0.88
C LYS A 167 4.46 -14.30 1.31
N GLU A 168 5.44 -15.17 1.56
CA GLU A 168 5.19 -16.55 2.00
C GLU A 168 4.41 -16.61 3.32
N GLU A 169 4.74 -15.76 4.29
CA GLU A 169 4.01 -15.68 5.54
C GLU A 169 2.56 -15.21 5.35
N LEU A 170 2.33 -14.21 4.50
CA LEU A 170 0.98 -13.76 4.17
C LEU A 170 0.16 -14.85 3.48
N GLU A 171 0.76 -15.59 2.55
CA GLU A 171 0.12 -16.74 1.88
C GLU A 171 -0.12 -17.90 2.86
N ARG A 172 0.81 -18.20 3.75
CA ARG A 172 0.68 -19.24 4.77
C ARG A 172 -0.48 -19.02 5.73
N VAL A 173 -0.74 -17.78 6.10
CA VAL A 173 -1.90 -17.43 6.94
C VAL A 173 -3.18 -17.27 6.14
N GLY A 174 -3.16 -17.52 4.83
CA GLY A 174 -4.31 -17.49 3.95
C GLY A 174 -4.87 -16.09 3.71
N ALA A 175 -4.00 -15.07 3.62
CA ALA A 175 -4.39 -13.69 3.43
C ALA A 175 -5.25 -13.48 2.18
N SER A 176 -6.48 -13.02 2.37
CA SER A 176 -7.39 -12.66 1.28
C SER A 176 -7.28 -11.18 0.94
N GLY A 177 -7.50 -10.82 -0.34
CA GLY A 177 -7.64 -9.43 -0.80
C GLY A 177 -6.38 -8.79 -1.38
N ALA A 178 -5.21 -9.40 -1.21
CA ALA A 178 -4.00 -8.98 -1.88
C ALA A 178 -3.60 -9.98 -2.98
N ARG A 179 -2.97 -9.44 -4.02
CA ARG A 179 -2.34 -10.20 -5.10
C ARG A 179 -0.86 -9.87 -5.15
N PHE A 180 -0.05 -10.89 -5.41
CA PHE A 180 1.39 -10.78 -5.49
C PHE A 180 1.85 -11.13 -6.91
N ASP A 181 2.68 -10.27 -7.49
CA ASP A 181 3.36 -10.53 -8.76
C ASP A 181 4.87 -10.40 -8.48
N GLU A 182 5.67 -11.27 -9.09
CA GLU A 182 7.13 -11.17 -9.04
C GLU A 182 7.62 -10.00 -9.90
N VAL A 183 8.57 -9.21 -9.38
CA VAL A 183 9.10 -8.02 -10.03
C VAL A 183 10.63 -8.00 -10.04
#